data_c1f6ef61a651f39df0dcfb8d295ab5e1
#
_entry.id   c1f6ef61a651f39df0dcfb8d295ab5e1
#
_cell.length_a   1.000
_cell.length_b   1.000
_cell.length_c   1.000
_cell.angle_alpha   90.00
_cell.angle_beta   90.00
_cell.angle_gamma   90.00
#
_symmetry.space_group_name_H-M   'P 1'
#
loop_
_entity.id
_entity.type
_entity.pdbx_description
1 polymer ?
#
loop_
_entity_poly.entity_id
_entity_poly.type
_entity_poly.pdbx_seq_one_letter_code
_entity_poly.pdbx_strand_id
1 'polypeptide(L)'
;MRWDSIIWDLDDDPDGNVQHCAEHGVTKEEVEEVFQNAADADISRSSGRPVVFGDTSTGRHLMVVYEEIDAATVYPVTAYDVPGSQNP
;
A
#
# COMPACT_ATOMS: atom_id res chain seq x y z
N MET A 1 10.52 -3.01 -11.01
CA MET A 1 9.43 -3.23 -10.03
C MET A 1 9.06 -4.70 -10.03
N ARG A 2 8.80 -5.24 -8.86
CA ARG A 2 8.51 -6.67 -8.70
C ARG A 2 7.15 -7.06 -9.28
N TRP A 3 6.18 -6.16 -9.20
CA TRP A 3 4.83 -6.42 -9.70
C TRP A 3 4.56 -5.56 -10.92
N ASP A 4 3.75 -6.08 -11.85
CA ASP A 4 3.43 -5.39 -13.10
C ASP A 4 2.10 -4.67 -13.05
N SER A 5 1.19 -5.10 -12.19
CA SER A 5 -0.17 -4.56 -12.17
C SER A 5 -0.66 -4.38 -10.74
N ILE A 6 -1.37 -3.29 -10.54
CA ILE A 6 -2.04 -2.98 -9.26
C ILE A 6 -3.52 -2.83 -9.58
N ILE A 7 -4.36 -3.57 -8.88
CA ILE A 7 -5.80 -3.56 -9.11
C ILE A 7 -6.45 -2.54 -8.21
N TRP A 8 -7.21 -1.61 -8.80
CA TRP A 8 -7.97 -0.62 -8.06
C TRP A 8 -9.46 -0.80 -8.33
N ASP A 9 -10.26 -0.67 -7.26
CA ASP A 9 -11.72 -0.56 -7.41
C ASP A 9 -12.07 0.80 -7.96
N LEU A 10 -13.34 1.02 -8.24
CA LEU A 10 -13.79 2.33 -8.70
C LEU A 10 -13.56 3.38 -7.62
N ASP A 11 -13.22 4.58 -8.05
CA ASP A 11 -12.89 5.68 -7.14
C ASP A 11 -14.05 6.01 -6.19
N ASP A 12 -15.28 5.83 -6.64
CA ASP A 12 -16.47 6.17 -5.85
C ASP A 12 -17.09 4.98 -5.14
N ASP A 13 -16.43 3.82 -5.16
CA ASP A 13 -16.91 2.64 -4.45
C ASP A 13 -16.59 2.79 -2.95
N PRO A 14 -17.60 2.96 -2.08
CA PRO A 14 -17.33 3.20 -0.67
C PRO A 14 -16.68 2.01 0.04
N ASP A 15 -16.81 0.81 -0.52
CA ASP A 15 -16.19 -0.39 0.03
C ASP A 15 -14.91 -0.77 -0.72
N GLY A 16 -14.49 0.05 -1.68
CA GLY A 16 -13.34 -0.26 -2.50
C GLY A 16 -12.03 0.20 -1.87
N ASN A 17 -10.94 -0.29 -2.43
CA ASN A 17 -9.62 -0.01 -1.87
C ASN A 17 -9.18 1.44 -2.06
N VAL A 18 -9.68 2.12 -3.09
CA VAL A 18 -9.38 3.55 -3.27
C VAL A 18 -9.86 4.34 -2.05
N GLN A 19 -11.12 4.08 -1.64
CA GLN A 19 -11.70 4.78 -0.50
C GLN A 19 -11.06 4.36 0.80
N HIS A 20 -10.72 3.08 0.98
CA HIS A 20 -10.05 2.62 2.18
C HIS A 20 -8.70 3.31 2.37
N CYS A 21 -7.92 3.46 1.31
CA CYS A 21 -6.66 4.18 1.40
C CYS A 21 -6.90 5.66 1.70
N ALA A 22 -7.91 6.24 1.06
CA ALA A 22 -8.22 7.66 1.26
C ALA A 22 -8.66 7.96 2.69
N GLU A 23 -9.27 7.00 3.38
CA GLU A 23 -9.64 7.18 4.80
C GLU A 23 -8.43 7.45 5.67
N HIS A 24 -7.26 6.98 5.25
CA HIS A 24 -6.01 7.22 5.94
C HIS A 24 -5.19 8.33 5.28
N GLY A 25 -5.80 9.06 4.34
CA GLY A 25 -5.13 10.15 3.66
C GLY A 25 -4.10 9.71 2.63
N VAL A 26 -4.23 8.50 2.09
CA VAL A 26 -3.28 7.96 1.12
C VAL A 26 -3.96 7.85 -0.25
N THR A 27 -3.28 8.36 -1.28
CA THR A 27 -3.80 8.33 -2.65
C THR A 27 -3.32 7.09 -3.39
N LYS A 28 -3.97 6.79 -4.52
CA LYS A 28 -3.54 5.69 -5.40
C LYS A 28 -2.09 5.90 -5.83
N GLU A 29 -1.75 7.11 -6.21
CA GLU A 29 -0.41 7.43 -6.69
C GLU A 29 0.63 7.15 -5.63
N GLU A 30 0.33 7.48 -4.38
CA GLU A 30 1.24 7.21 -3.28
C GLU A 30 1.43 5.72 -3.06
N VAL A 31 0.36 4.94 -3.15
CA VAL A 31 0.44 3.49 -3.02
C VAL A 31 1.30 2.91 -4.15
N GLU A 32 1.09 3.40 -5.37
CA GLU A 32 1.88 2.94 -6.51
C GLU A 32 3.36 3.25 -6.32
N GLU A 33 3.68 4.41 -5.77
CA GLU A 33 5.07 4.75 -5.45
C GLU A 33 5.66 3.78 -4.44
N VAL A 34 4.88 3.40 -3.42
CA VAL A 34 5.35 2.45 -2.42
C VAL A 34 5.74 1.14 -3.06
N PHE A 35 4.89 0.61 -3.95
CA PHE A 35 5.21 -0.63 -4.64
C PHE A 35 6.44 -0.51 -5.53
N GLN A 36 6.62 0.64 -6.16
CA GLN A 36 7.78 0.87 -7.03
C GLN A 36 9.07 1.00 -6.23
N ASN A 37 9.00 1.58 -5.05
CA ASN A 37 10.18 1.92 -4.25
C ASN A 37 10.34 0.99 -3.05
N ALA A 38 9.57 -0.09 -2.98
CA ALA A 38 9.55 -0.94 -1.80
C ALA A 38 10.93 -1.53 -1.52
N ALA A 39 11.42 -1.28 -0.33
CA ALA A 39 12.65 -1.87 0.15
C ALA A 39 12.39 -3.18 0.88
N ASP A 40 11.25 -3.27 1.57
CA ASP A 40 10.93 -4.41 2.42
C ASP A 40 9.51 -4.87 2.22
N ALA A 41 9.30 -6.17 2.35
CA ALA A 41 7.98 -6.78 2.40
C ALA A 41 7.93 -7.70 3.61
N ASP A 42 6.76 -7.79 4.24
CA ASP A 42 6.61 -8.58 5.45
C ASP A 42 5.18 -9.10 5.52
N ILE A 43 4.86 -9.82 6.59
CA ILE A 43 3.51 -10.32 6.83
C ILE A 43 2.97 -9.61 8.06
N SER A 44 1.78 -9.03 7.92
CA SER A 44 1.12 -8.38 9.03
C SER A 44 0.78 -9.40 10.11
N ARG A 45 1.21 -9.14 11.33
CA ARG A 45 0.97 -10.06 12.44
C ARG A 45 -0.49 -10.12 12.83
N SER A 46 -1.23 -9.03 12.62
CA SER A 46 -2.62 -8.97 13.05
C SER A 46 -3.57 -9.58 12.03
N SER A 47 -3.24 -9.52 10.75
CA SER A 47 -4.14 -9.99 9.69
C SER A 47 -3.61 -11.18 8.93
N GLY A 48 -2.32 -11.47 9.03
CA GLY A 48 -1.68 -12.50 8.24
C GLY A 48 -1.52 -12.15 6.77
N ARG A 49 -1.84 -10.92 6.39
CA ARG A 49 -1.69 -10.47 5.00
C ARG A 49 -0.30 -9.92 4.77
N PRO A 50 0.19 -10.02 3.54
CA PRO A 50 1.47 -9.39 3.21
C PRO A 50 1.36 -7.87 3.27
N VAL A 51 2.45 -7.25 3.69
CA VAL A 51 2.56 -5.79 3.74
C VAL A 51 3.85 -5.38 3.06
N VAL A 52 3.86 -4.17 2.52
CA VAL A 52 5.04 -3.60 1.91
C VAL A 52 5.22 -2.19 2.47
N PHE A 53 6.48 -1.81 2.66
CA PHE A 53 6.83 -0.48 3.18
C PHE A 53 7.62 0.27 2.12
N GLY A 54 7.40 1.57 2.05
CA GLY A 54 8.15 2.38 1.11
C GLY A 54 7.92 3.86 1.34
N ASP A 55 8.79 4.66 0.75
CA ASP A 55 8.72 6.12 0.85
C ASP A 55 8.08 6.68 -0.41
N THR A 56 7.34 7.76 -0.25
CA THR A 56 6.79 8.50 -1.38
C THR A 56 7.69 9.66 -1.72
N SER A 57 7.50 10.22 -2.91
CA SER A 57 8.24 11.39 -3.34
C SER A 57 7.96 12.62 -2.48
N THR A 58 6.86 12.60 -1.73
CA THR A 58 6.50 13.69 -0.82
C THR A 58 7.10 13.51 0.57
N GLY A 59 7.88 12.46 0.78
CA GLY A 59 8.57 12.24 2.05
C GLY A 59 7.78 11.48 3.08
N ARG A 60 6.71 10.82 2.68
CA ARG A 60 5.93 9.98 3.60
C ARG A 60 6.49 8.57 3.60
N HIS A 61 6.47 7.94 4.76
CA HIS A 61 6.80 6.52 4.88
C HIS A 61 5.49 5.77 5.13
N LEU A 62 5.15 4.88 4.23
CA LEU A 62 3.84 4.23 4.24
C LEU A 62 3.96 2.72 4.33
N MET A 63 2.93 2.11 4.92
CA MET A 63 2.73 0.67 4.88
C MET A 63 1.50 0.39 4.05
N VAL A 64 1.61 -0.54 3.11
CA VAL A 64 0.47 -0.98 2.29
C VAL A 64 0.20 -2.43 2.59
N VAL A 65 -1.03 -2.73 3.01
CA VAL A 65 -1.53 -4.09 3.17
C VAL A 65 -2.12 -4.51 1.83
N TYR A 66 -1.73 -5.66 1.31
CA TYR A 66 -2.17 -6.07 -0.01
C TYR A 66 -2.41 -7.57 -0.07
N GLU A 67 -3.03 -8.00 -1.17
CA GLU A 67 -3.16 -9.42 -1.51
C GLU A 67 -2.47 -9.65 -2.84
N GLU A 68 -1.75 -10.76 -2.96
CA GLU A 68 -1.20 -11.18 -4.24
C GLU A 68 -2.26 -11.94 -5.00
N ILE A 69 -2.65 -11.42 -6.15
CA ILE A 69 -3.60 -12.08 -7.03
C ILE A 69 -2.88 -13.14 -7.84
N ASP A 70 -1.70 -12.78 -8.36
CA ASP A 70 -0.80 -13.72 -9.01
C ASP A 70 0.62 -13.16 -8.88
N ALA A 71 1.60 -13.80 -9.55
CA ALA A 71 3.01 -13.44 -9.38
C ALA A 71 3.32 -12.02 -9.82
N ALA A 72 2.46 -11.38 -10.61
CA ALA A 72 2.72 -10.06 -11.17
C ALA A 72 1.67 -9.03 -10.76
N THR A 73 0.62 -9.43 -10.05
CA THR A 73 -0.54 -8.58 -9.79
C THR A 73 -0.87 -8.53 -8.31
N VAL A 74 -1.07 -7.32 -7.78
CA VAL A 74 -1.42 -7.12 -6.38
C VAL A 74 -2.73 -6.33 -6.27
N TYR A 75 -3.45 -6.57 -5.19
CA TYR A 75 -4.66 -5.84 -4.84
C TYR A 75 -4.41 -5.17 -3.50
N PRO A 76 -4.14 -3.87 -3.47
CA PRO A 76 -3.97 -3.16 -2.21
C PRO A 76 -5.28 -3.18 -1.42
N VAL A 77 -5.19 -3.50 -0.14
CA VAL A 77 -6.37 -3.53 0.72
C VAL A 77 -6.52 -2.20 1.43
N THR A 78 -5.43 -1.69 2.00
CA THR A 78 -5.41 -0.39 2.65
C THR A 78 -3.96 0.09 2.78
N ALA A 79 -3.79 1.35 3.12
CA ALA A 79 -2.45 1.93 3.31
C ALA A 79 -2.53 3.03 4.36
N TYR A 80 -1.46 3.22 5.11
CA TYR A 80 -1.40 4.26 6.12
C TYR A 80 0.04 4.61 6.48
N ASP A 81 0.19 5.75 7.15
CA ASP A 81 1.50 6.20 7.62
C ASP A 81 2.06 5.25 8.67
N VAL A 82 3.37 5.09 8.67
CA VAL A 82 4.06 4.30 9.68
C VAL A 82 4.63 5.27 10.71
N PRO A 83 3.98 5.41 11.87
CA PRO A 83 4.46 6.35 12.86
C PRO A 83 5.74 5.83 13.51
N GLY A 84 6.59 6.73 13.91
CA GLY A 84 7.80 6.40 14.61
C GLY A 84 8.93 5.89 13.74
N SER A 85 8.69 5.74 12.47
CA SER A 85 9.73 5.27 11.57
C SER A 85 10.87 6.28 11.46
N GLN A 86 10.58 7.51 11.69
CA GLN A 86 11.57 8.53 11.71
C GLN A 86 12.24 8.62 13.05
N ASN A 87 11.94 8.22 13.83
CA ASN A 87 12.34 8.39 15.12
C ASN A 87 13.28 9.13 15.41
N PRO A 88 13.41 9.45 15.93
CA PRO A 88 14.34 9.72 16.60
C PRO A 88 14.80 9.88 17.21
#